data_0811bdef66f47be1a5785008b8310502
#
_entry.id   0811bdef66f47be1a5785008b8310502
#
_cell.length_a   1.000
_cell.length_b   1.000
_cell.length_c   1.000
_cell.angle_alpha   90.00
_cell.angle_beta   90.00
_cell.angle_gamma   90.00
#
_symmetry.space_group_name_H-M   'P 1'
#
loop_
_entity.id
_entity.type
_entity.pdbx_description
1 polymer ?
#
loop_
_entity_poly.entity_id
_entity_poly.type
_entity_poly.pdbx_seq_one_letter_code
_entity_poly.pdbx_strand_id
1 'polypeptide(L)'
;MPSDAGPVLTAQPGRETAQPGPKAAQRGPGAARPVRAILLPSYAWNPYQRLLAAALREQGVEAAVVSEWPERSPLMGAWQAHGKPDVVHLHWIHDFLGGSKGRPSRRNVLWFDWQLRLLKSRGARIVWTVHNLKGHEAGDDPREADAHRALIERADAIILHCHRAREALIELYRPSGAAQARMHVLAHGSYVRQYDVDADAASAREALGLSRAGTVFAFVGAIRGYKGVGELLEAFTASGDLGPDARLLICGKPLPARIGRELEEHAAADPRIVLRLERIPEEDLSRVLRAADVVVLPFRDILTSGSAILALSHGRPVVVPALGCLPETLPADAAIFYDPDDPDALAGALHRAAGADLAAMGARARAWADGLDWGPIAAETARLYRGD
;
A
#
# COMPACT_ATOMS: atom_id res chain seq x y z
N MET A 1 -40.60 32.56 21.83
CA MET A 1 -40.49 32.65 20.37
C MET A 1 -39.44 31.64 19.98
N PRO A 2 -39.80 30.49 19.34
CA PRO A 2 -38.86 29.44 19.00
C PRO A 2 -38.17 29.74 17.70
N SER A 3 -36.85 29.45 17.64
CA SER A 3 -35.98 29.53 16.48
C SER A 3 -36.15 28.27 15.59
N ASP A 4 -36.43 28.50 14.34
CA ASP A 4 -36.45 27.52 13.26
C ASP A 4 -35.08 26.85 13.06
N ALA A 5 -35.02 25.57 13.32
CA ALA A 5 -33.93 24.73 12.86
C ALA A 5 -34.44 23.92 11.62
N GLY A 6 -34.01 24.34 10.44
CA GLY A 6 -34.28 23.61 9.20
C GLY A 6 -33.58 22.23 9.16
N PRO A 7 -34.08 21.28 8.36
CA PRO A 7 -33.62 19.90 8.39
C PRO A 7 -32.25 19.74 7.72
N VAL A 8 -31.35 19.07 8.45
CA VAL A 8 -30.06 18.59 7.94
C VAL A 8 -30.32 17.46 6.93
N LEU A 9 -30.10 17.73 5.66
CA LEU A 9 -30.09 16.73 4.61
C LEU A 9 -28.87 15.81 4.76
N THR A 10 -29.10 14.63 5.28
CA THR A 10 -28.12 13.52 5.20
C THR A 10 -28.05 13.03 3.76
N ALA A 11 -26.98 13.37 3.04
CA ALA A 11 -26.69 12.78 1.75
C ALA A 11 -26.35 11.30 1.95
N GLN A 12 -27.19 10.41 1.41
CA GLN A 12 -26.87 9.00 1.28
C GLN A 12 -25.78 8.84 0.21
N PRO A 13 -24.77 7.96 0.43
CA PRO A 13 -23.80 7.65 -0.63
C PRO A 13 -24.52 6.97 -1.78
N GLY A 14 -24.34 7.53 -2.99
CA GLY A 14 -24.92 7.00 -4.22
C GLY A 14 -24.52 5.53 -4.43
N ARG A 15 -25.51 4.70 -4.70
CA ARG A 15 -25.30 3.34 -5.23
C ARG A 15 -24.70 3.48 -6.62
N GLU A 16 -23.41 3.24 -6.75
CA GLU A 16 -22.80 2.93 -8.03
C GLU A 16 -23.41 1.61 -8.54
N THR A 17 -24.24 1.71 -9.55
CA THR A 17 -24.77 0.54 -10.26
C THR A 17 -23.62 -0.16 -10.96
N ALA A 18 -23.38 -1.41 -10.57
CA ALA A 18 -22.45 -2.29 -11.23
C ALA A 18 -22.69 -2.29 -12.75
N GLN A 19 -21.73 -1.83 -13.52
CA GLN A 19 -21.79 -1.93 -14.98
C GLN A 19 -21.80 -3.41 -15.37
N PRO A 20 -22.68 -3.85 -16.27
CA PRO A 20 -22.67 -5.22 -16.74
C PRO A 20 -21.32 -5.50 -17.44
N GLY A 21 -20.65 -6.55 -16.99
CA GLY A 21 -19.37 -6.99 -17.57
C GLY A 21 -19.47 -7.19 -19.08
N PRO A 22 -18.37 -7.06 -19.82
CA PRO A 22 -18.33 -7.22 -21.24
C PRO A 22 -18.89 -8.60 -21.64
N LYS A 23 -19.80 -8.61 -22.63
CA LYS A 23 -20.38 -9.82 -23.20
C LYS A 23 -19.28 -10.80 -23.58
N ALA A 24 -19.39 -12.04 -23.08
CA ALA A 24 -18.46 -13.13 -23.39
C ALA A 24 -18.26 -13.23 -24.92
N ALA A 25 -17.04 -12.95 -25.34
CA ALA A 25 -16.63 -13.20 -26.73
C ALA A 25 -16.78 -14.70 -27.02
N GLN A 26 -17.44 -15.07 -28.12
CA GLN A 26 -17.59 -16.45 -28.55
C GLN A 26 -16.20 -17.08 -28.76
N ARG A 27 -15.86 -18.03 -27.90
CA ARG A 27 -14.58 -18.75 -27.95
C ARG A 27 -14.69 -19.91 -28.93
N GLY A 28 -13.67 -20.09 -29.75
CA GLY A 28 -13.55 -21.24 -30.63
C GLY A 28 -13.43 -22.55 -29.83
N PRO A 29 -13.80 -23.71 -30.43
CA PRO A 29 -13.73 -25.01 -29.76
C PRO A 29 -12.25 -25.38 -29.51
N GLY A 30 -11.87 -25.54 -28.22
CA GLY A 30 -10.55 -25.96 -27.78
C GLY A 30 -9.82 -25.05 -26.78
N ALA A 31 -10.33 -23.87 -26.47
CA ALA A 31 -9.71 -23.02 -25.47
C ALA A 31 -9.96 -23.56 -24.04
N ALA A 32 -8.89 -23.79 -23.27
CA ALA A 32 -9.00 -24.18 -21.87
C ALA A 32 -9.84 -23.14 -21.09
N ARG A 33 -10.64 -23.63 -20.14
CA ARG A 33 -11.46 -22.76 -19.27
C ARG A 33 -10.53 -21.77 -18.55
N PRO A 34 -10.87 -20.46 -18.50
CA PRO A 34 -10.06 -19.50 -17.77
C PRO A 34 -10.02 -19.84 -16.27
N VAL A 35 -8.90 -19.61 -15.66
CA VAL A 35 -8.75 -19.69 -14.20
C VAL A 35 -9.58 -18.59 -13.58
N ARG A 36 -10.45 -18.91 -12.63
CA ARG A 36 -11.26 -17.94 -11.88
C ARG A 36 -10.61 -17.64 -10.55
N ALA A 37 -10.17 -16.40 -10.35
CA ALA A 37 -9.52 -15.96 -9.13
C ALA A 37 -10.33 -14.88 -8.42
N ILE A 38 -10.40 -14.96 -7.09
CA ILE A 38 -10.89 -13.88 -6.23
C ILE A 38 -9.73 -13.33 -5.41
N LEU A 39 -9.52 -12.01 -5.45
CA LEU A 39 -8.48 -11.29 -4.72
C LEU A 39 -9.13 -10.52 -3.57
N LEU A 40 -8.72 -10.81 -2.34
CA LEU A 40 -9.32 -10.20 -1.13
C LEU A 40 -8.34 -10.16 0.07
N PRO A 41 -8.56 -9.25 1.04
CA PRO A 41 -9.46 -8.11 0.99
C PRO A 41 -8.91 -7.04 0.06
N SER A 42 -9.77 -6.18 -0.50
CA SER A 42 -9.36 -5.04 -1.30
C SER A 42 -9.85 -3.73 -0.69
N TYR A 43 -9.06 -2.70 -0.83
CA TYR A 43 -9.39 -1.36 -0.37
C TYR A 43 -9.45 -0.40 -1.55
N ALA A 44 -10.53 0.37 -1.65
CA ALA A 44 -10.74 1.31 -2.75
C ALA A 44 -9.59 2.31 -2.95
N TRP A 45 -8.91 2.68 -1.86
CA TRP A 45 -7.78 3.61 -1.85
C TRP A 45 -6.43 2.97 -2.24
N ASN A 46 -6.35 1.63 -2.41
CA ASN A 46 -5.13 0.95 -2.78
C ASN A 46 -5.30 0.28 -4.16
N PRO A 47 -4.64 0.80 -5.21
CA PRO A 47 -4.84 0.31 -6.57
C PRO A 47 -4.14 -1.02 -6.86
N TYR A 48 -3.28 -1.54 -5.97
CA TYR A 48 -2.48 -2.75 -6.18
C TYR A 48 -3.28 -3.91 -6.79
N GLN A 49 -4.37 -4.31 -6.11
CA GLN A 49 -5.15 -5.47 -6.55
C GLN A 49 -5.93 -5.19 -7.84
N ARG A 50 -6.37 -3.95 -8.07
CA ARG A 50 -7.04 -3.56 -9.31
C ARG A 50 -6.08 -3.66 -10.51
N LEU A 51 -4.83 -3.19 -10.33
CA LEU A 51 -3.78 -3.27 -11.35
C LEU A 51 -3.36 -4.71 -11.61
N LEU A 52 -3.11 -5.49 -10.56
CA LEU A 52 -2.81 -6.91 -10.69
C LEU A 52 -3.96 -7.66 -11.40
N ALA A 53 -5.21 -7.42 -11.00
CA ALA A 53 -6.37 -8.08 -11.62
C ALA A 53 -6.54 -7.68 -13.09
N ALA A 54 -6.27 -6.42 -13.46
CA ALA A 54 -6.31 -5.97 -14.85
C ALA A 54 -5.26 -6.73 -15.69
N ALA A 55 -4.02 -6.80 -15.22
CA ALA A 55 -2.94 -7.51 -15.90
C ALA A 55 -3.17 -9.03 -15.92
N LEU A 56 -3.75 -9.63 -14.87
CA LEU A 56 -4.13 -11.05 -14.86
C LEU A 56 -5.20 -11.39 -15.91
N ARG A 57 -6.11 -10.48 -16.22
CA ARG A 57 -7.10 -10.69 -17.29
C ARG A 57 -6.44 -10.81 -18.66
N GLU A 58 -5.36 -10.07 -18.90
CA GLU A 58 -4.54 -10.20 -20.10
C GLU A 58 -3.84 -11.56 -20.20
N GLN A 59 -3.60 -12.21 -19.05
CA GLN A 59 -3.05 -13.58 -18.95
C GLN A 59 -4.14 -14.67 -18.98
N GLY A 60 -5.38 -14.32 -19.32
CA GLY A 60 -6.49 -15.26 -19.40
C GLY A 60 -7.05 -15.73 -18.06
N VAL A 61 -6.86 -14.95 -16.99
CA VAL A 61 -7.43 -15.19 -15.67
C VAL A 61 -8.69 -14.33 -15.49
N GLU A 62 -9.81 -14.91 -15.10
CA GLU A 62 -10.99 -14.18 -14.66
C GLU A 62 -10.80 -13.71 -13.21
N ALA A 63 -10.18 -12.54 -13.02
CA ALA A 63 -9.85 -12.00 -11.72
C ALA A 63 -10.95 -11.04 -11.22
N ALA A 64 -11.55 -11.38 -10.08
CA ALA A 64 -12.49 -10.54 -9.34
C ALA A 64 -11.81 -9.95 -8.10
N VAL A 65 -11.94 -8.64 -7.90
CA VAL A 65 -11.41 -7.94 -6.72
C VAL A 65 -12.57 -7.73 -5.75
N VAL A 66 -12.40 -8.19 -4.50
CA VAL A 66 -13.46 -8.22 -3.49
C VAL A 66 -13.15 -7.22 -2.39
N SER A 67 -13.95 -6.17 -2.29
CA SER A 67 -13.86 -5.10 -1.27
C SER A 67 -14.89 -5.23 -0.15
N GLU A 68 -15.93 -6.03 -0.37
CA GLU A 68 -17.01 -6.24 0.60
C GLU A 68 -17.21 -7.74 0.83
N TRP A 69 -17.34 -8.13 2.07
CA TRP A 69 -17.59 -9.52 2.48
C TRP A 69 -18.39 -9.58 3.78
N PRO A 70 -19.16 -10.66 4.01
CA PRO A 70 -19.84 -10.84 5.28
C PRO A 70 -18.84 -11.03 6.44
N GLU A 71 -18.97 -10.24 7.50
CA GLU A 71 -18.06 -10.29 8.66
C GLU A 71 -17.92 -11.69 9.27
N ARG A 72 -19.00 -12.48 9.26
CA ARG A 72 -19.02 -13.81 9.87
C ARG A 72 -18.34 -14.89 9.04
N SER A 73 -18.19 -14.70 7.73
CA SER A 73 -17.68 -15.73 6.81
C SER A 73 -17.03 -15.08 5.59
N PRO A 74 -15.92 -14.36 5.76
CA PRO A 74 -15.38 -13.53 4.69
C PRO A 74 -15.03 -14.33 3.44
N LEU A 75 -14.32 -15.45 3.57
CA LEU A 75 -13.88 -16.23 2.40
C LEU A 75 -15.05 -16.98 1.75
N MET A 76 -15.93 -17.56 2.56
CA MET A 76 -17.09 -18.27 2.03
C MET A 76 -18.14 -17.32 1.47
N GLY A 77 -18.27 -16.12 2.03
CA GLY A 77 -19.15 -15.08 1.49
C GLY A 77 -18.67 -14.58 0.13
N ALA A 78 -17.37 -14.36 -0.02
CA ALA A 78 -16.77 -14.02 -1.32
C ALA A 78 -17.01 -15.14 -2.36
N TRP A 79 -16.86 -16.40 -1.95
CA TRP A 79 -17.22 -17.54 -2.81
C TRP A 79 -18.69 -17.50 -3.25
N GLN A 80 -19.62 -17.29 -2.31
CA GLN A 80 -21.05 -17.24 -2.63
C GLN A 80 -21.39 -16.10 -3.59
N ALA A 81 -20.79 -14.93 -3.40
CA ALA A 81 -21.03 -13.74 -4.21
C ALA A 81 -20.45 -13.85 -5.63
N HIS A 82 -19.27 -14.45 -5.77
CA HIS A 82 -18.54 -14.50 -7.04
C HIS A 82 -18.53 -15.89 -7.71
N GLY A 83 -19.21 -16.87 -7.11
CA GLY A 83 -19.22 -18.27 -7.57
C GLY A 83 -17.93 -19.01 -7.19
N LYS A 84 -17.87 -20.32 -7.51
CA LYS A 84 -16.72 -21.18 -7.15
C LYS A 84 -15.44 -20.69 -7.80
N PRO A 85 -14.43 -20.20 -7.04
CA PRO A 85 -13.14 -19.83 -7.59
C PRO A 85 -12.25 -21.08 -7.76
N ASP A 86 -11.31 -20.99 -8.70
CA ASP A 86 -10.19 -21.92 -8.79
C ASP A 86 -9.05 -21.47 -7.85
N VAL A 87 -8.97 -20.15 -7.61
CA VAL A 87 -7.95 -19.52 -6.77
C VAL A 87 -8.58 -18.50 -5.82
N VAL A 88 -8.16 -18.56 -4.55
CA VAL A 88 -8.39 -17.51 -3.55
C VAL A 88 -7.05 -16.86 -3.27
N HIS A 89 -6.88 -15.61 -3.71
CA HIS A 89 -5.65 -14.85 -3.50
C HIS A 89 -5.82 -13.88 -2.34
N LEU A 90 -5.19 -14.18 -1.23
CA LEU A 90 -5.24 -13.40 0.00
C LEU A 90 -4.15 -12.33 0.03
N HIS A 91 -4.46 -11.18 0.62
CA HIS A 91 -3.55 -10.07 0.81
C HIS A 91 -3.41 -9.73 2.31
N TRP A 92 -4.19 -8.81 2.83
CA TRP A 92 -4.17 -8.44 4.26
C TRP A 92 -5.15 -9.28 5.06
N ILE A 93 -4.66 -10.21 5.90
CA ILE A 93 -5.55 -11.15 6.61
C ILE A 93 -6.10 -10.61 7.94
N HIS A 94 -5.57 -9.52 8.46
CA HIS A 94 -5.97 -8.96 9.75
C HIS A 94 -7.48 -8.64 9.83
N ASP A 95 -8.10 -8.23 8.71
CA ASP A 95 -9.54 -7.97 8.64
C ASP A 95 -10.40 -9.22 8.90
N PHE A 96 -9.88 -10.40 8.63
CA PHE A 96 -10.59 -11.66 8.86
C PHE A 96 -10.47 -12.16 10.31
N LEU A 97 -9.58 -11.58 11.10
CA LEU A 97 -9.24 -12.03 12.46
C LEU A 97 -9.92 -11.21 13.55
N GLY A 98 -10.45 -10.05 13.26
CA GLY A 98 -11.09 -9.17 14.23
C GLY A 98 -11.56 -7.85 13.63
N GLY A 99 -11.21 -7.60 12.37
CA GLY A 99 -11.54 -6.37 11.65
C GLY A 99 -10.83 -5.13 12.20
N SER A 100 -11.12 -3.99 11.61
CA SER A 100 -10.59 -2.68 12.02
C SER A 100 -11.01 -2.22 13.42
N LYS A 101 -11.90 -2.95 14.10
CA LYS A 101 -12.50 -2.60 15.40
C LYS A 101 -12.15 -3.53 16.55
N GLY A 102 -11.41 -4.61 16.31
CA GLY A 102 -11.18 -5.61 17.36
C GLY A 102 -9.83 -6.31 17.28
N ARG A 103 -9.35 -6.76 18.46
CA ARG A 103 -8.18 -7.64 18.52
C ARG A 103 -8.53 -9.01 17.96
N PRO A 104 -7.58 -9.74 17.36
CA PRO A 104 -7.77 -11.12 16.93
C PRO A 104 -8.38 -11.98 18.04
N SER A 105 -9.38 -12.80 17.73
CA SER A 105 -9.97 -13.73 18.68
C SER A 105 -9.62 -15.18 18.30
N ARG A 106 -9.45 -16.07 19.30
CA ARG A 106 -9.22 -17.49 19.03
C ARG A 106 -10.30 -18.09 18.12
N ARG A 107 -11.54 -17.69 18.33
CA ARG A 107 -12.67 -18.14 17.51
C ARG A 107 -12.49 -17.75 16.04
N ASN A 108 -12.10 -16.49 15.77
CA ASN A 108 -11.91 -16.01 14.40
C ASN A 108 -10.72 -16.68 13.73
N VAL A 109 -9.63 -16.93 14.48
CA VAL A 109 -8.46 -17.66 13.96
C VAL A 109 -8.83 -19.10 13.57
N LEU A 110 -9.52 -19.82 14.45
CA LEU A 110 -9.99 -21.18 14.14
C LEU A 110 -10.99 -21.21 12.99
N TRP A 111 -11.86 -20.20 12.91
CA TRP A 111 -12.82 -20.07 11.84
C TRP A 111 -12.16 -19.75 10.51
N PHE A 112 -11.15 -18.88 10.51
CA PHE A 112 -10.32 -18.58 9.34
C PHE A 112 -9.60 -19.84 8.85
N ASP A 113 -8.94 -20.57 9.73
CA ASP A 113 -8.27 -21.83 9.41
C ASP A 113 -9.25 -22.89 8.83
N TRP A 114 -10.44 -22.99 9.41
CA TRP A 114 -11.49 -23.89 8.90
C TRP A 114 -11.94 -23.50 7.48
N GLN A 115 -12.13 -22.21 7.22
CA GLN A 115 -12.48 -21.73 5.87
C GLN A 115 -11.38 -22.05 4.85
N LEU A 116 -10.10 -21.89 5.20
CA LEU A 116 -8.98 -22.26 4.32
C LEU A 116 -9.02 -23.76 3.98
N ARG A 117 -9.25 -24.63 4.99
CA ARG A 117 -9.36 -26.07 4.77
C ARG A 117 -10.55 -26.42 3.86
N LEU A 118 -11.68 -25.77 4.07
CA LEU A 118 -12.88 -25.97 3.27
C LEU A 118 -12.68 -25.57 1.80
N LEU A 119 -12.03 -24.43 1.57
CA LEU A 119 -11.68 -23.98 0.22
C LEU A 119 -10.81 -25.01 -0.50
N LYS A 120 -9.74 -25.46 0.18
CA LYS A 120 -8.84 -26.49 -0.37
C LYS A 120 -9.55 -27.80 -0.64
N SER A 121 -10.38 -28.30 0.28
CA SER A 121 -11.13 -29.54 0.08
C SER A 121 -12.12 -29.48 -1.11
N ARG A 122 -12.48 -28.28 -1.52
CA ARG A 122 -13.32 -28.02 -2.71
C ARG A 122 -12.51 -27.74 -3.99
N GLY A 123 -11.19 -27.88 -3.93
CA GLY A 123 -10.27 -27.77 -5.06
C GLY A 123 -9.82 -26.33 -5.36
N ALA A 124 -10.09 -25.35 -4.49
CA ALA A 124 -9.55 -24.02 -4.66
C ALA A 124 -8.08 -23.97 -4.19
N ARG A 125 -7.21 -23.34 -4.98
CA ARG A 125 -5.83 -23.02 -4.57
C ARG A 125 -5.85 -21.77 -3.70
N ILE A 126 -4.97 -21.72 -2.72
CA ILE A 126 -4.77 -20.56 -1.84
C ILE A 126 -3.43 -19.94 -2.19
N VAL A 127 -3.47 -18.69 -2.63
CA VAL A 127 -2.27 -17.87 -2.86
C VAL A 127 -2.28 -16.72 -1.86
N TRP A 128 -1.13 -16.36 -1.31
CA TRP A 128 -1.01 -15.24 -0.37
C TRP A 128 0.12 -14.30 -0.79
N THR A 129 -0.20 -13.00 -0.98
CA THR A 129 0.81 -11.96 -1.11
C THR A 129 1.08 -11.33 0.26
N VAL A 130 2.33 -11.38 0.69
CA VAL A 130 2.78 -10.84 1.98
C VAL A 130 3.11 -9.38 1.84
N HIS A 131 2.22 -8.52 2.31
CA HIS A 131 2.48 -7.07 2.37
C HIS A 131 3.09 -6.66 3.70
N ASN A 132 2.75 -7.37 4.78
CA ASN A 132 3.23 -7.13 6.14
C ASN A 132 3.49 -8.48 6.82
N LEU A 133 4.47 -8.56 7.70
CA LEU A 133 4.70 -9.75 8.52
C LEU A 133 3.74 -9.82 9.70
N LYS A 134 3.31 -8.65 10.22
CA LYS A 134 2.36 -8.49 11.34
C LYS A 134 1.43 -7.33 11.02
N GLY A 135 0.26 -7.30 11.64
CA GLY A 135 -0.63 -6.13 11.59
C GLY A 135 -0.02 -4.97 12.38
N HIS A 136 0.09 -3.81 11.75
CA HIS A 136 0.70 -2.62 12.39
C HIS A 136 -0.05 -2.14 13.67
N GLU A 137 -1.31 -2.51 13.85
CA GLU A 137 -2.15 -2.07 14.97
C GLU A 137 -2.35 -3.16 16.02
N ALA A 138 -2.15 -4.42 15.67
CA ALA A 138 -2.35 -5.56 16.57
C ALA A 138 -1.16 -5.81 17.51
N GLY A 139 0.00 -5.23 17.21
CA GLY A 139 1.25 -5.50 17.93
C GLY A 139 1.65 -6.98 17.83
N ASP A 140 2.25 -7.52 18.89
CA ASP A 140 2.68 -8.93 18.96
C ASP A 140 1.56 -9.85 19.47
N ASP A 141 0.33 -9.76 18.93
CA ASP A 141 -0.76 -10.64 19.33
C ASP A 141 -0.49 -12.10 18.87
N PRO A 142 -0.31 -13.06 19.79
CA PRO A 142 0.02 -14.43 19.42
C PRO A 142 -1.05 -15.11 18.57
N ARG A 143 -2.30 -14.65 18.65
CA ARG A 143 -3.42 -15.17 17.84
C ARG A 143 -3.30 -14.77 16.38
N GLU A 144 -2.80 -13.59 16.08
CA GLU A 144 -2.50 -13.18 14.71
C GLU A 144 -1.35 -14.04 14.15
N ALA A 145 -0.31 -14.27 14.95
CA ALA A 145 0.79 -15.16 14.56
C ALA A 145 0.32 -16.59 14.25
N ASP A 146 -0.64 -17.13 15.03
CA ASP A 146 -1.23 -18.45 14.76
C ASP A 146 -2.00 -18.48 13.42
N ALA A 147 -2.72 -17.42 13.08
CA ALA A 147 -3.40 -17.32 11.80
C ALA A 147 -2.41 -17.24 10.61
N HIS A 148 -1.32 -16.49 10.76
CA HIS A 148 -0.25 -16.43 9.76
C HIS A 148 0.41 -17.79 9.59
N ARG A 149 0.76 -18.51 10.68
CA ARG A 149 1.31 -19.87 10.60
C ARG A 149 0.37 -20.81 9.86
N ALA A 150 -0.94 -20.78 10.21
CA ALA A 150 -1.93 -21.61 9.53
C ALA A 150 -2.01 -21.31 8.02
N LEU A 151 -1.98 -20.04 7.63
CA LEU A 151 -1.99 -19.64 6.23
C LEU A 151 -0.71 -20.04 5.50
N ILE A 152 0.46 -19.81 6.09
CA ILE A 152 1.77 -20.20 5.54
C ILE A 152 1.81 -21.70 5.22
N GLU A 153 1.36 -22.53 6.14
CA GLU A 153 1.36 -23.99 5.92
C GLU A 153 0.31 -24.46 4.90
N ARG A 154 -0.76 -23.70 4.69
CA ARG A 154 -1.85 -24.09 3.78
C ARG A 154 -1.78 -23.46 2.39
N ALA A 155 -1.13 -22.31 2.24
CA ALA A 155 -1.02 -21.64 0.96
C ALA A 155 -0.34 -22.54 -0.09
N ASP A 156 -0.84 -22.55 -1.30
CA ASP A 156 -0.27 -23.27 -2.45
C ASP A 156 0.84 -22.46 -3.12
N ALA A 157 0.84 -21.13 -2.92
CA ALA A 157 1.94 -20.24 -3.25
C ALA A 157 1.93 -19.04 -2.30
N ILE A 158 3.12 -18.56 -1.92
CA ILE A 158 3.33 -17.38 -1.08
C ILE A 158 4.20 -16.41 -1.88
N ILE A 159 3.65 -15.23 -2.16
CA ILE A 159 4.33 -14.18 -2.92
C ILE A 159 4.90 -13.15 -1.96
N LEU A 160 6.18 -12.85 -2.10
CA LEU A 160 6.90 -11.82 -1.34
C LEU A 160 7.56 -10.86 -2.33
N HIS A 161 7.75 -9.60 -1.94
CA HIS A 161 8.25 -8.57 -2.86
C HIS A 161 9.77 -8.41 -2.85
N CYS A 162 10.49 -9.12 -1.95
CA CYS A 162 11.95 -9.12 -1.89
C CYS A 162 12.48 -10.33 -1.12
N HIS A 163 13.79 -10.61 -1.23
CA HIS A 163 14.44 -11.72 -0.53
C HIS A 163 14.47 -11.48 0.98
N ARG A 164 14.70 -10.25 1.45
CA ARG A 164 14.65 -9.90 2.88
C ARG A 164 13.28 -10.18 3.50
N ALA A 165 12.19 -9.96 2.77
CA ALA A 165 10.85 -10.32 3.26
C ALA A 165 10.72 -11.84 3.44
N ARG A 166 11.29 -12.63 2.52
CA ARG A 166 11.31 -14.09 2.62
C ARG A 166 12.10 -14.55 3.85
N GLU A 167 13.28 -14.02 4.04
CA GLU A 167 14.14 -14.31 5.20
C GLU A 167 13.45 -13.95 6.52
N ALA A 168 12.90 -12.75 6.62
CA ALA A 168 12.20 -12.26 7.80
C ALA A 168 10.95 -13.11 8.12
N LEU A 169 10.21 -13.56 7.09
CA LEU A 169 9.06 -14.45 7.28
C LEU A 169 9.51 -15.82 7.81
N ILE A 170 10.61 -16.37 7.27
CA ILE A 170 11.17 -17.65 7.73
C ILE A 170 11.65 -17.56 9.17
N GLU A 171 12.37 -16.50 9.53
CA GLU A 171 12.86 -16.27 10.88
C GLU A 171 11.72 -16.14 11.89
N LEU A 172 10.71 -15.33 11.56
CA LEU A 172 9.60 -15.02 12.46
C LEU A 172 8.67 -16.22 12.69
N TYR A 173 8.30 -16.94 11.62
CA TYR A 173 7.26 -17.97 11.68
C TYR A 173 7.81 -19.39 11.66
N ARG A 174 9.07 -19.62 11.29
CA ARG A 174 9.76 -20.91 11.20
C ARG A 174 8.94 -21.96 10.45
N PRO A 175 8.52 -21.66 9.21
CA PRO A 175 7.67 -22.56 8.42
C PRO A 175 8.39 -23.85 8.06
N SER A 176 7.59 -24.89 7.74
CA SER A 176 8.11 -26.16 7.24
C SER A 176 8.90 -25.96 5.93
N GLY A 177 9.82 -26.89 5.64
CA GLY A 177 10.56 -26.87 4.37
C GLY A 177 9.63 -26.91 3.15
N ALA A 178 8.51 -27.63 3.25
CA ALA A 178 7.48 -27.67 2.23
C ALA A 178 6.79 -26.32 2.02
N ALA A 179 6.57 -25.54 3.08
CA ALA A 179 6.02 -24.19 2.97
C ALA A 179 7.06 -23.21 2.39
N GLN A 180 8.34 -23.34 2.78
CA GLN A 180 9.42 -22.52 2.22
C GLN A 180 9.60 -22.71 0.70
N ALA A 181 9.42 -23.93 0.21
CA ALA A 181 9.50 -24.25 -1.23
C ALA A 181 8.39 -23.60 -2.07
N ARG A 182 7.30 -23.12 -1.43
CA ARG A 182 6.17 -22.41 -2.08
C ARG A 182 6.28 -20.89 -2.00
N MET A 183 7.41 -20.37 -1.53
CA MET A 183 7.70 -18.95 -1.43
C MET A 183 8.36 -18.43 -2.71
N HIS A 184 7.75 -17.46 -3.36
CA HIS A 184 8.18 -16.86 -4.61
C HIS A 184 8.42 -15.35 -4.39
N VAL A 185 9.56 -14.87 -4.89
CA VAL A 185 9.86 -13.44 -4.87
C VAL A 185 9.45 -12.83 -6.19
N LEU A 186 8.43 -11.95 -6.14
CA LEU A 186 7.94 -11.20 -7.29
C LEU A 186 7.96 -9.71 -6.96
N ALA A 187 8.47 -8.90 -7.89
CA ALA A 187 8.49 -7.45 -7.72
C ALA A 187 7.07 -6.89 -7.48
N HIS A 188 7.01 -5.76 -6.80
CA HIS A 188 5.78 -4.97 -6.72
C HIS A 188 5.67 -4.10 -7.97
N GLY A 189 4.53 -4.12 -8.66
CA GLY A 189 4.33 -3.32 -9.87
C GLY A 189 4.22 -1.82 -9.59
N SER A 190 4.56 -0.99 -10.59
CA SER A 190 4.51 0.46 -10.45
C SER A 190 3.10 1.05 -10.57
N TYR A 191 2.97 2.33 -10.26
CA TYR A 191 1.74 3.11 -10.39
C TYR A 191 1.79 4.13 -11.54
N VAL A 192 2.75 3.98 -12.46
CA VAL A 192 3.03 4.95 -13.53
C VAL A 192 1.81 5.28 -14.40
N ARG A 193 0.92 4.30 -14.64
CA ARG A 193 -0.26 4.46 -15.50
C ARG A 193 -1.56 4.62 -14.72
N GLN A 194 -1.49 4.68 -13.39
CA GLN A 194 -2.69 4.70 -12.54
C GLN A 194 -3.24 6.11 -12.36
N TYR A 195 -2.36 7.09 -12.30
CA TYR A 195 -2.73 8.47 -12.00
C TYR A 195 -2.35 9.37 -13.15
N ASP A 196 -3.33 10.04 -13.74
CA ASP A 196 -3.10 11.01 -14.81
C ASP A 196 -2.46 12.29 -14.27
N VAL A 197 -1.58 12.93 -15.06
CA VAL A 197 -0.70 13.96 -14.56
C VAL A 197 -0.55 15.11 -15.53
N ASP A 198 -1.60 15.88 -15.71
CA ASP A 198 -1.56 17.09 -16.54
C ASP A 198 -1.15 18.36 -15.78
N ALA A 199 -1.02 18.32 -14.45
CA ALA A 199 -0.60 19.50 -13.67
C ALA A 199 0.92 19.68 -13.72
N ASP A 200 1.41 20.85 -14.11
CA ASP A 200 2.80 21.24 -13.92
C ASP A 200 3.09 21.52 -12.42
N ALA A 201 4.38 21.47 -12.04
CA ALA A 201 4.78 21.64 -10.65
C ALA A 201 4.45 23.04 -10.10
N ALA A 202 4.50 24.09 -10.92
CA ALA A 202 4.25 25.48 -10.49
C ALA A 202 2.77 25.68 -10.16
N SER A 203 1.86 25.21 -11.01
CA SER A 203 0.41 25.23 -10.77
C SER A 203 0.02 24.37 -9.57
N ALA A 204 0.67 23.20 -9.38
CA ALA A 204 0.45 22.34 -8.23
C ALA A 204 0.86 23.02 -6.92
N ARG A 205 2.00 23.71 -6.88
CA ARG A 205 2.45 24.47 -5.72
C ARG A 205 1.53 25.63 -5.39
N GLU A 206 1.11 26.41 -6.39
CA GLU A 206 0.18 27.53 -6.22
C GLU A 206 -1.15 27.07 -5.60
N ALA A 207 -1.73 25.98 -6.11
CA ALA A 207 -2.97 25.39 -5.58
C ALA A 207 -2.85 24.93 -4.10
N LEU A 208 -1.64 24.58 -3.66
CA LEU A 208 -1.35 24.15 -2.29
C LEU A 208 -0.84 25.29 -1.40
N GLY A 209 -0.71 26.52 -1.90
CA GLY A 209 -0.19 27.65 -1.15
C GLY A 209 1.32 27.57 -0.89
N LEU A 210 2.07 26.84 -1.75
CA LEU A 210 3.51 26.69 -1.64
C LEU A 210 4.25 27.71 -2.52
N SER A 211 5.45 28.09 -2.12
CA SER A 211 6.37 28.91 -2.92
C SER A 211 6.75 28.15 -4.21
N ARG A 212 6.90 28.89 -5.30
CA ARG A 212 7.47 28.37 -6.54
C ARG A 212 8.97 28.10 -6.44
N ALA A 213 9.66 28.79 -5.53
CA ALA A 213 11.06 28.62 -5.24
C ALA A 213 11.28 27.68 -4.03
N GLY A 214 12.52 27.17 -3.90
CA GLY A 214 12.92 26.32 -2.81
C GLY A 214 12.53 24.84 -2.97
N THR A 215 13.11 24.02 -2.09
CA THR A 215 12.87 22.57 -2.06
C THR A 215 11.61 22.28 -1.27
N VAL A 216 10.68 21.53 -1.87
CA VAL A 216 9.48 21.02 -1.22
C VAL A 216 9.69 19.57 -0.83
N PHE A 217 9.88 19.33 0.47
CA PHE A 217 9.83 18.01 1.08
C PHE A 217 8.37 17.65 1.32
N ALA A 218 7.95 16.45 0.96
CA ALA A 218 6.55 16.05 1.16
C ALA A 218 6.44 14.69 1.84
N PHE A 219 5.51 14.58 2.79
CA PHE A 219 4.96 13.32 3.24
C PHE A 219 3.56 13.16 2.63
N VAL A 220 3.29 12.01 2.01
CA VAL A 220 2.01 11.73 1.35
C VAL A 220 1.48 10.36 1.80
N GLY A 221 0.27 10.34 2.37
CA GLY A 221 -0.41 9.11 2.77
C GLY A 221 -1.09 9.20 4.13
N ALA A 222 -1.84 8.16 4.52
CA ALA A 222 -2.45 8.11 5.84
C ALA A 222 -1.40 8.29 6.95
N ILE A 223 -1.66 9.17 7.89
CA ILE A 223 -0.73 9.49 8.98
C ILE A 223 -1.02 8.54 10.14
N ARG A 224 -0.07 7.65 10.44
CA ARG A 224 -0.13 6.66 11.51
C ARG A 224 1.16 6.68 12.32
N GLY A 225 1.13 6.22 13.57
CA GLY A 225 2.28 6.27 14.46
C GLY A 225 3.55 5.63 13.88
N TYR A 226 3.43 4.47 13.21
CA TYR A 226 4.56 3.78 12.62
C TYR A 226 5.18 4.49 11.40
N LYS A 227 4.50 5.51 10.85
CA LYS A 227 5.00 6.27 9.69
C LYS A 227 5.93 7.43 10.05
N GLY A 228 6.17 7.69 11.32
CA GLY A 228 7.23 8.60 11.78
C GLY A 228 7.05 10.08 11.41
N VAL A 229 5.80 10.54 11.19
CA VAL A 229 5.54 11.91 10.73
C VAL A 229 5.91 12.96 11.79
N GLY A 230 5.80 12.60 13.08
CA GLY A 230 6.24 13.46 14.19
C GLY A 230 7.74 13.72 14.13
N GLU A 231 8.53 12.65 13.95
CA GLU A 231 9.98 12.73 13.83
C GLU A 231 10.43 13.53 12.60
N LEU A 232 9.69 13.41 11.49
CA LEU A 232 9.94 14.23 10.31
C LEU A 232 9.74 15.71 10.63
N LEU A 233 8.70 16.03 11.37
CA LEU A 233 8.38 17.39 11.77
C LEU A 233 9.47 17.98 12.66
N GLU A 234 9.90 17.21 13.67
CA GLU A 234 11.00 17.59 14.57
C GLU A 234 12.33 17.77 13.81
N ALA A 235 12.71 16.79 12.97
CA ALA A 235 13.93 16.84 12.16
C ALA A 235 13.94 18.03 11.20
N PHE A 236 12.81 18.33 10.54
CA PHE A 236 12.69 19.48 9.63
C PHE A 236 12.80 20.81 10.38
N THR A 237 12.12 20.95 11.52
CA THR A 237 12.17 22.17 12.33
C THR A 237 13.57 22.43 12.86
N ALA A 238 14.28 21.38 13.33
CA ALA A 238 15.66 21.46 13.79
C ALA A 238 16.64 21.82 12.66
N SER A 239 16.30 21.49 11.40
CA SER A 239 17.12 21.78 10.21
C SER A 239 16.79 23.17 9.64
N GLY A 240 17.15 24.23 10.37
CA GLY A 240 16.90 25.62 9.98
C GLY A 240 17.62 26.09 8.73
N ASP A 241 18.66 25.36 8.31
CA ASP A 241 19.60 25.68 7.21
C ASP A 241 19.31 24.92 5.90
N LEU A 242 18.17 24.23 5.78
CA LEU A 242 17.74 23.59 4.52
C LEU A 242 17.49 24.57 3.35
N GLY A 243 17.67 25.86 3.59
CA GLY A 243 17.42 26.95 2.68
C GLY A 243 16.21 27.81 3.07
N PRO A 244 16.21 29.11 2.72
CA PRO A 244 15.20 30.05 3.19
C PRO A 244 13.79 29.75 2.64
N ASP A 245 13.73 29.12 1.48
CA ASP A 245 12.49 28.78 0.79
C ASP A 245 12.10 27.30 0.90
N ALA A 246 12.83 26.50 1.73
CA ALA A 246 12.46 25.11 1.98
C ALA A 246 11.08 25.01 2.64
N ARG A 247 10.26 24.07 2.20
CA ARG A 247 8.91 23.82 2.73
C ARG A 247 8.73 22.34 3.02
N LEU A 248 8.02 22.05 4.11
CA LEU A 248 7.54 20.72 4.43
C LEU A 248 6.03 20.65 4.22
N LEU A 249 5.60 19.83 3.27
CA LEU A 249 4.19 19.54 2.99
C LEU A 249 3.81 18.20 3.59
N ILE A 250 2.89 18.16 4.54
CA ILE A 250 2.35 16.92 5.11
C ILE A 250 0.90 16.75 4.64
N CYS A 251 0.66 15.74 3.80
CA CYS A 251 -0.65 15.44 3.25
C CYS A 251 -1.15 14.07 3.66
N GLY A 252 -2.31 14.02 4.34
CA GLY A 252 -2.97 12.77 4.66
C GLY A 252 -3.81 12.81 5.91
N LYS A 253 -4.76 11.88 6.03
CA LYS A 253 -5.65 11.79 7.19
C LYS A 253 -4.91 11.19 8.40
N PRO A 254 -4.89 11.87 9.57
CA PRO A 254 -4.36 11.32 10.80
C PRO A 254 -5.25 10.19 11.34
N LEU A 255 -4.62 9.11 11.77
CA LEU A 255 -5.27 7.94 12.36
C LEU A 255 -4.41 7.43 13.54
N PRO A 256 -4.85 7.58 14.80
CA PRO A 256 -6.08 8.25 15.28
C PRO A 256 -5.99 9.79 15.17
N ALA A 257 -7.15 10.47 15.29
CA ALA A 257 -7.26 11.92 15.12
C ALA A 257 -6.38 12.76 16.08
N ARG A 258 -6.00 12.22 17.25
CA ARG A 258 -5.08 12.88 18.20
C ARG A 258 -3.74 13.27 17.58
N ILE A 259 -3.22 12.42 16.65
CA ILE A 259 -1.96 12.71 15.95
C ILE A 259 -2.07 14.01 15.16
N GLY A 260 -3.25 14.32 14.60
CA GLY A 260 -3.46 15.56 13.86
C GLY A 260 -3.26 16.80 14.73
N ARG A 261 -3.78 16.80 15.96
CA ARG A 261 -3.61 17.92 16.90
C ARG A 261 -2.14 18.12 17.29
N GLU A 262 -1.44 17.01 17.56
CA GLU A 262 -0.01 17.05 17.88
C GLU A 262 0.80 17.68 16.72
N LEU A 263 0.45 17.34 15.47
CA LEU A 263 1.10 17.92 14.28
C LEU A 263 0.75 19.40 14.08
N GLU A 264 -0.49 19.81 14.33
CA GLU A 264 -0.96 21.20 14.24
C GLU A 264 -0.22 22.09 15.27
N GLU A 265 -0.09 21.62 16.51
CA GLU A 265 0.64 22.34 17.57
C GLU A 265 2.12 22.57 17.18
N HIS A 266 2.80 21.56 16.64
CA HIS A 266 4.18 21.70 16.19
C HIS A 266 4.31 22.61 14.97
N ALA A 267 3.44 22.45 13.98
CA ALA A 267 3.47 23.25 12.76
C ALA A 267 3.18 24.74 12.98
N ALA A 268 2.41 25.07 14.01
CA ALA A 268 2.12 26.47 14.35
C ALA A 268 3.36 27.30 14.68
N ALA A 269 4.45 26.66 15.09
CA ALA A 269 5.72 27.33 15.44
C ALA A 269 6.65 27.53 14.23
N ASP A 270 6.41 26.86 13.09
CA ASP A 270 7.29 26.93 11.91
C ASP A 270 6.48 27.22 10.64
N PRO A 271 6.53 28.44 10.09
CA PRO A 271 5.75 28.83 8.91
C PRO A 271 6.19 28.11 7.61
N ARG A 272 7.30 27.34 7.64
CA ARG A 272 7.73 26.53 6.50
C ARG A 272 6.92 25.25 6.37
N ILE A 273 6.09 24.89 7.37
CA ILE A 273 5.31 23.65 7.41
C ILE A 273 3.89 23.89 6.93
N VAL A 274 3.46 23.12 5.95
CA VAL A 274 2.11 23.16 5.39
C VAL A 274 1.42 21.82 5.65
N LEU A 275 0.31 21.86 6.38
CA LEU A 275 -0.48 20.67 6.71
C LEU A 275 -1.75 20.59 5.84
N ARG A 276 -2.06 19.39 5.35
CA ARG A 276 -3.31 18.99 4.72
C ARG A 276 -3.77 17.69 5.36
N LEU A 277 -4.41 17.79 6.53
CA LEU A 277 -4.75 16.67 7.43
C LEU A 277 -6.07 15.99 7.08
N GLU A 278 -6.40 15.95 5.83
CA GLU A 278 -7.58 15.30 5.27
C GLU A 278 -7.19 14.13 4.36
N ARG A 279 -8.17 13.33 4.00
CA ARG A 279 -7.93 12.29 2.99
C ARG A 279 -7.71 12.96 1.64
N ILE A 280 -6.60 12.66 1.01
CA ILE A 280 -6.31 13.12 -0.37
C ILE A 280 -7.23 12.32 -1.31
N PRO A 281 -8.09 12.98 -2.09
CA PRO A 281 -8.81 12.33 -3.17
C PRO A 281 -7.84 11.72 -4.20
N GLU A 282 -8.26 10.63 -4.85
CA GLU A 282 -7.38 9.93 -5.81
C GLU A 282 -6.97 10.85 -6.98
N GLU A 283 -7.88 11.70 -7.41
CA GLU A 283 -7.68 12.71 -8.46
C GLU A 283 -6.68 13.82 -8.08
N ASP A 284 -6.52 14.11 -6.80
CA ASP A 284 -5.59 15.14 -6.30
C ASP A 284 -4.20 14.61 -5.97
N LEU A 285 -4.05 13.29 -5.88
CA LEU A 285 -2.80 12.64 -5.45
C LEU A 285 -1.63 12.99 -6.37
N SER A 286 -1.84 13.00 -7.67
CA SER A 286 -0.84 13.42 -8.65
C SER A 286 -0.42 14.87 -8.48
N ARG A 287 -1.36 15.77 -8.20
CA ARG A 287 -1.09 17.19 -7.94
C ARG A 287 -0.19 17.37 -6.71
N VAL A 288 -0.52 16.68 -5.62
CA VAL A 288 0.28 16.73 -4.38
C VAL A 288 1.71 16.23 -4.63
N LEU A 289 1.87 15.09 -5.32
CA LEU A 289 3.18 14.55 -5.65
C LEU A 289 3.95 15.45 -6.63
N ARG A 290 3.28 16.12 -7.56
CA ARG A 290 3.90 17.08 -8.47
C ARG A 290 4.42 18.34 -7.79
N ALA A 291 3.78 18.78 -6.72
CA ALA A 291 4.24 19.94 -5.96
C ALA A 291 5.55 19.67 -5.18
N ALA A 292 5.83 18.39 -4.85
CA ALA A 292 7.02 17.97 -4.13
C ALA A 292 8.26 17.88 -5.02
N ASP A 293 9.44 18.10 -4.49
CA ASP A 293 10.73 17.75 -5.11
C ASP A 293 11.24 16.40 -4.62
N VAL A 294 10.96 16.08 -3.36
CA VAL A 294 11.34 14.83 -2.71
C VAL A 294 10.24 14.37 -1.75
N VAL A 295 9.97 13.07 -1.70
CA VAL A 295 9.01 12.49 -0.76
C VAL A 295 9.76 11.84 0.41
N VAL A 296 9.41 12.23 1.63
CA VAL A 296 10.04 11.75 2.85
C VAL A 296 9.10 10.77 3.54
N LEU A 297 9.55 9.55 3.75
CA LEU A 297 8.77 8.46 4.34
C LEU A 297 9.53 7.86 5.52
N PRO A 298 9.47 8.49 6.70
CA PRO A 298 10.32 8.19 7.85
C PRO A 298 9.75 7.03 8.69
N PHE A 299 9.55 5.88 8.05
CA PHE A 299 8.95 4.72 8.70
C PHE A 299 9.75 4.24 9.91
N ARG A 300 9.06 3.96 11.01
CA ARG A 300 9.59 3.26 12.19
C ARG A 300 9.54 1.73 12.04
N ASP A 301 8.56 1.27 11.25
CA ASP A 301 8.35 -0.14 10.94
C ASP A 301 7.74 -0.27 9.56
N ILE A 302 8.37 -1.06 8.70
CA ILE A 302 7.92 -1.29 7.34
C ILE A 302 8.51 -2.60 6.78
N LEU A 303 7.71 -3.36 6.07
CA LEU A 303 8.21 -4.45 5.23
C LEU A 303 8.39 -3.97 3.80
N THR A 304 7.31 -3.55 3.17
CA THR A 304 7.28 -3.03 1.79
C THR A 304 6.52 -1.71 1.74
N SER A 305 6.82 -0.82 0.79
CA SER A 305 6.18 0.50 0.73
C SER A 305 5.59 0.84 -0.62
N GLY A 306 4.27 0.67 -0.75
CA GLY A 306 3.53 1.19 -1.90
C GLY A 306 3.64 2.71 -2.03
N SER A 307 3.80 3.46 -0.91
CA SER A 307 3.98 4.92 -0.95
C SER A 307 5.32 5.33 -1.58
N ALA A 308 6.40 4.56 -1.35
CA ALA A 308 7.68 4.81 -1.97
C ALA A 308 7.62 4.54 -3.48
N ILE A 309 7.03 3.40 -3.88
CA ILE A 309 6.82 3.07 -5.30
C ILE A 309 5.94 4.13 -5.99
N LEU A 310 4.91 4.63 -5.30
CA LEU A 310 4.05 5.69 -5.81
C LEU A 310 4.83 6.98 -6.06
N ALA A 311 5.66 7.41 -5.11
CA ALA A 311 6.51 8.59 -5.27
C ALA A 311 7.46 8.45 -6.47
N LEU A 312 8.16 7.31 -6.56
CA LEU A 312 9.07 7.03 -7.67
C LEU A 312 8.32 6.93 -9.02
N SER A 313 7.09 6.40 -9.04
CA SER A 313 6.23 6.37 -10.23
C SER A 313 5.86 7.77 -10.75
N HIS A 314 5.87 8.77 -9.87
CA HIS A 314 5.68 10.18 -10.21
C HIS A 314 7.00 10.94 -10.48
N GLY A 315 8.11 10.22 -10.56
CA GLY A 315 9.42 10.83 -10.74
C GLY A 315 9.86 11.66 -9.52
N ARG A 316 9.45 11.25 -8.32
CA ARG A 316 9.87 11.90 -7.08
C ARG A 316 10.83 10.98 -6.34
N PRO A 317 12.09 11.42 -6.13
CA PRO A 317 13.02 10.68 -5.30
C PRO A 317 12.50 10.60 -3.86
N VAL A 318 13.02 9.64 -3.10
CA VAL A 318 12.53 9.40 -1.75
C VAL A 318 13.65 9.50 -0.71
N VAL A 319 13.31 9.99 0.49
CA VAL A 319 14.13 9.87 1.70
C VAL A 319 13.46 8.81 2.56
N VAL A 320 14.17 7.73 2.88
CA VAL A 320 13.61 6.56 3.57
C VAL A 320 14.64 5.95 4.53
N PRO A 321 14.20 5.30 5.63
CA PRO A 321 15.11 4.52 6.48
C PRO A 321 15.60 3.26 5.75
N ALA A 322 16.76 2.76 6.12
CA ALA A 322 17.31 1.50 5.65
C ALA A 322 16.61 0.29 6.32
N LEU A 323 15.27 0.20 6.24
CA LEU A 323 14.43 -0.80 6.89
C LEU A 323 13.77 -1.75 5.90
N GLY A 324 13.48 -2.96 6.37
CA GLY A 324 12.69 -3.96 5.65
C GLY A 324 13.23 -4.24 4.25
N CYS A 325 12.33 -4.20 3.28
CA CYS A 325 12.67 -4.40 1.87
C CYS A 325 13.20 -3.13 1.17
N LEU A 326 13.13 -1.96 1.79
CA LEU A 326 13.44 -0.69 1.11
C LEU A 326 14.85 -0.67 0.48
N PRO A 327 15.93 -1.12 1.17
CA PRO A 327 17.27 -1.13 0.59
C PRO A 327 17.43 -2.12 -0.59
N GLU A 328 16.64 -3.18 -0.64
CA GLU A 328 16.68 -4.17 -1.70
C GLU A 328 15.82 -3.78 -2.90
N THR A 329 14.69 -3.08 -2.65
CA THR A 329 13.67 -2.86 -3.67
C THR A 329 13.69 -1.48 -4.29
N LEU A 330 14.32 -0.47 -3.65
CA LEU A 330 14.36 0.89 -4.19
C LEU A 330 15.72 1.18 -4.84
N PRO A 331 15.76 1.94 -5.95
CA PRO A 331 17.01 2.26 -6.65
C PRO A 331 17.84 3.24 -5.82
N ALA A 332 19.12 2.89 -5.59
CA ALA A 332 20.02 3.68 -4.74
C ALA A 332 20.32 5.09 -5.32
N ASP A 333 20.12 5.28 -6.63
CA ASP A 333 20.34 6.55 -7.32
C ASP A 333 19.08 7.44 -7.40
N ALA A 334 17.96 6.95 -6.84
CA ALA A 334 16.70 7.70 -6.69
C ALA A 334 16.17 7.67 -5.24
N ALA A 335 16.90 7.09 -4.31
CA ALA A 335 16.53 7.03 -2.88
C ALA A 335 17.70 7.50 -2.01
N ILE A 336 17.41 8.29 -1.00
CA ILE A 336 18.35 8.71 0.04
C ILE A 336 18.03 7.89 1.28
N PHE A 337 18.86 6.88 1.54
CA PHE A 337 18.71 6.03 2.72
C PHE A 337 19.34 6.67 3.94
N TYR A 338 18.75 6.44 5.11
CA TYR A 338 19.34 6.81 6.40
C TYR A 338 19.24 5.63 7.39
N ASP A 339 20.12 5.64 8.39
CA ASP A 339 20.13 4.67 9.48
C ASP A 339 18.99 5.04 10.47
N PRO A 340 17.97 4.18 10.67
CA PRO A 340 16.88 4.47 11.60
C PRO A 340 17.31 4.44 13.08
N ASP A 341 18.44 3.83 13.41
CA ASP A 341 18.95 3.72 14.78
C ASP A 341 19.79 4.96 15.19
N ASP A 342 20.17 5.81 14.24
CA ASP A 342 20.84 7.09 14.48
C ASP A 342 19.81 8.22 14.55
N PRO A 343 19.63 8.87 15.72
CA PRO A 343 18.63 9.92 15.91
C PRO A 343 18.82 11.15 15.01
N ASP A 344 20.05 11.42 14.56
CA ASP A 344 20.37 12.58 13.72
C ASP A 344 20.32 12.23 12.22
N ALA A 345 20.17 10.96 11.86
CA ALA A 345 20.28 10.50 10.48
C ALA A 345 19.17 11.03 9.57
N LEU A 346 17.95 11.20 10.09
CA LEU A 346 16.85 11.79 9.32
C LEU A 346 17.14 13.25 8.96
N ALA A 347 17.59 14.06 9.91
CA ALA A 347 18.00 15.45 9.65
C ALA A 347 19.15 15.51 8.62
N GLY A 348 20.17 14.67 8.81
CA GLY A 348 21.25 14.52 7.83
C GLY A 348 20.78 14.10 6.44
N ALA A 349 19.75 13.26 6.34
CA ALA A 349 19.16 12.87 5.07
C ALA A 349 18.38 14.01 4.40
N LEU A 350 17.70 14.87 5.19
CA LEU A 350 17.04 16.07 4.67
C LEU A 350 18.09 17.05 4.08
N HIS A 351 19.24 17.24 4.74
CA HIS A 351 20.33 18.07 4.22
C HIS A 351 20.93 17.48 2.93
N ARG A 352 21.16 16.16 2.88
CA ARG A 352 21.59 15.51 1.64
C ARG A 352 20.60 15.71 0.50
N ALA A 353 19.31 15.65 0.78
CA ALA A 353 18.28 15.91 -0.21
C ALA A 353 18.26 17.37 -0.68
N ALA A 354 18.41 18.34 0.24
CA ALA A 354 18.48 19.76 -0.10
C ALA A 354 19.67 20.10 -1.03
N GLY A 355 20.80 19.38 -0.89
CA GLY A 355 22.00 19.56 -1.72
C GLY A 355 22.06 18.68 -2.97
N ALA A 356 21.07 17.80 -3.19
CA ALA A 356 21.08 16.85 -4.30
C ALA A 356 20.46 17.42 -5.58
N ASP A 357 20.84 16.88 -6.74
CA ASP A 357 20.14 17.10 -7.99
C ASP A 357 18.84 16.24 -8.02
N LEU A 358 17.80 16.74 -7.36
CA LEU A 358 16.51 16.07 -7.23
C LEU A 358 15.81 15.87 -8.59
N ALA A 359 16.08 16.74 -9.58
CA ALA A 359 15.53 16.59 -10.92
C ALA A 359 16.14 15.37 -11.63
N ALA A 360 17.46 15.21 -11.59
CA ALA A 360 18.13 14.03 -12.13
C ALA A 360 17.76 12.75 -11.38
N MET A 361 17.66 12.79 -10.04
CA MET A 361 17.17 11.68 -9.24
C MET A 361 15.72 11.31 -9.62
N GLY A 362 14.86 12.31 -9.85
CA GLY A 362 13.47 12.10 -10.26
C GLY A 362 13.35 11.46 -11.64
N ALA A 363 14.21 11.83 -12.60
CA ALA A 363 14.26 11.16 -13.90
C ALA A 363 14.64 9.68 -13.78
N ARG A 364 15.62 9.34 -12.91
CA ARG A 364 15.99 7.94 -12.62
C ARG A 364 14.88 7.18 -11.88
N ALA A 365 14.22 7.84 -10.93
CA ALA A 365 13.06 7.28 -10.23
C ALA A 365 11.96 6.86 -11.20
N ARG A 366 11.64 7.73 -12.15
CA ARG A 366 10.62 7.44 -13.18
C ARG A 366 11.07 6.32 -14.11
N ALA A 367 12.28 6.35 -14.62
CA ALA A 367 12.81 5.30 -15.48
C ALA A 367 12.82 3.93 -14.81
N TRP A 368 13.18 3.88 -13.52
CA TRP A 368 13.08 2.65 -12.72
C TRP A 368 11.63 2.16 -12.58
N ALA A 369 10.69 3.06 -12.26
CA ALA A 369 9.30 2.70 -12.10
C ALA A 369 8.64 2.25 -13.42
N ASP A 370 9.04 2.81 -14.57
CA ASP A 370 8.61 2.37 -15.90
C ASP A 370 9.02 0.90 -16.18
N GLY A 371 10.13 0.42 -15.57
CA GLY A 371 10.57 -0.97 -15.65
C GLY A 371 9.77 -1.97 -14.79
N LEU A 372 8.95 -1.48 -13.84
CA LEU A 372 8.12 -2.33 -12.99
C LEU A 372 6.73 -2.59 -13.62
N ASP A 373 6.73 -3.27 -14.76
CA ASP A 373 5.50 -3.59 -15.50
C ASP A 373 4.70 -4.71 -14.81
N TRP A 374 3.39 -4.52 -14.77
CA TRP A 374 2.44 -5.51 -14.24
C TRP A 374 2.32 -6.77 -15.13
N GLY A 375 2.65 -6.71 -16.42
CA GLY A 375 2.54 -7.82 -17.34
C GLY A 375 3.36 -9.04 -16.92
N PRO A 376 4.70 -8.93 -16.75
CA PRO A 376 5.54 -10.03 -16.25
C PRO A 376 5.12 -10.52 -14.85
N ILE A 377 4.73 -9.61 -13.95
CA ILE A 377 4.26 -9.95 -12.59
C ILE A 377 2.98 -10.80 -12.67
N ALA A 378 2.04 -10.38 -13.51
CA ALA A 378 0.79 -11.11 -13.71
C ALA A 378 1.01 -12.46 -14.42
N ALA A 379 1.93 -12.54 -15.38
CA ALA A 379 2.27 -13.79 -16.05
C ALA A 379 2.78 -14.83 -15.05
N GLU A 380 3.72 -14.44 -14.18
CA GLU A 380 4.24 -15.32 -13.13
C GLU A 380 3.16 -15.65 -12.08
N THR A 381 2.36 -14.68 -11.65
CA THR A 381 1.23 -14.92 -10.76
C THR A 381 0.22 -15.89 -11.37
N ALA A 382 -0.07 -15.77 -12.66
CA ALA A 382 -0.98 -16.68 -13.37
C ALA A 382 -0.41 -18.10 -13.49
N ARG A 383 0.93 -18.24 -13.63
CA ARG A 383 1.61 -19.53 -13.57
C ARG A 383 1.41 -20.19 -12.19
N LEU A 384 1.63 -19.44 -11.11
CA LEU A 384 1.38 -19.91 -9.74
C LEU A 384 -0.09 -20.31 -9.53
N TYR A 385 -1.03 -19.62 -10.15
CA TYR A 385 -2.45 -19.95 -10.07
C TYR A 385 -2.76 -21.30 -10.75
N ARG A 386 -2.04 -21.65 -11.80
CA ARG A 386 -2.19 -22.95 -12.52
C ARG A 386 -1.50 -24.09 -11.78
N GLY A 387 -0.53 -23.78 -10.93
CA GLY A 387 0.26 -24.76 -10.18
C GLY A 387 1.49 -25.24 -10.94
N ASP A 388 1.96 -24.42 -11.86
CA ASP A 388 3.14 -24.67 -12.70
C ASP A 388 4.42 -24.25 -11.99
#